data_40a37c2fe8be3ecf35ef780d28980c98
#
_entry.id   40a37c2fe8be3ecf35ef780d28980c98
#
_cell.length_a   1.000
_cell.length_b   1.000
_cell.length_c   1.000
_cell.angle_alpha   90.00
_cell.angle_beta   90.00
_cell.angle_gamma   90.00
#
_symmetry.space_group_name_H-M   'P 1'
#
loop_
_entity.id
_entity.type
_entity.pdbx_description
1 polymer ?
#
loop_
_entity_poly.entity_id
_entity_poly.type
_entity_poly.pdbx_seq_one_letter_code
_entity_poly.pdbx_strand_id
1 'polypeptide(L)'
;MIVDETSMVDLALMRALLAALRPGCRLVLVGDPDQLLSVGAGNVFGDLIRSERVATVALKDIFRQAEQSAIVRSAHLVNEGQLPELQNTAASDFFFLPRRDSARLVDTVVELCRTRLP
;
A
#
# COMPACT_ATOMS: atom_id res chain seq x y z
N MET A 1 16.16 7.96 15.40
CA MET A 1 15.44 8.57 14.26
C MET A 1 14.41 7.57 13.75
N ILE A 2 13.21 8.02 13.46
CA ILE A 2 12.16 7.20 12.84
C ILE A 2 11.90 7.80 11.44
N VAL A 3 11.85 6.93 10.44
CA VAL A 3 11.47 7.28 9.05
C VAL A 3 10.23 6.49 8.72
N ASP A 4 9.16 7.19 8.44
CA ASP A 4 7.88 6.62 8.03
C ASP A 4 7.76 6.61 6.49
N GLU A 5 6.82 5.84 5.94
CA GLU A 5 6.60 5.67 4.50
C GLU A 5 7.88 5.24 3.74
N THR A 6 8.69 4.37 4.36
CA THR A 6 9.99 3.97 3.81
C THR A 6 9.88 3.19 2.50
N SER A 7 8.72 2.61 2.18
CA SER A 7 8.45 1.99 0.86
C SER A 7 8.66 2.96 -0.31
N MET A 8 8.50 4.26 -0.09
CA MET A 8 8.71 5.32 -1.09
C MET A 8 10.16 5.82 -1.18
N VAL A 9 11.06 5.31 -0.34
CA VAL A 9 12.48 5.72 -0.31
C VAL A 9 13.28 4.92 -1.32
N ASP A 10 13.85 5.61 -2.32
CA ASP A 10 14.75 5.03 -3.30
C ASP A 10 16.20 4.87 -2.79
N LEU A 11 17.04 4.28 -3.60
CA LEU A 11 18.43 4.04 -3.25
C LEU A 11 19.23 5.34 -3.03
N ALA A 12 18.97 6.39 -3.83
CA ALA A 12 19.65 7.66 -3.71
C ALA A 12 19.30 8.38 -2.41
N LEU A 13 18.02 8.39 -2.07
CA LEU A 13 17.51 9.00 -0.85
C LEU A 13 17.98 8.23 0.39
N MET A 14 17.96 6.88 0.35
CA MET A 14 18.47 6.06 1.45
C MET A 14 19.98 6.31 1.66
N ARG A 15 20.77 6.38 0.60
CA ARG A 15 22.19 6.72 0.68
C ARG A 15 22.40 8.09 1.37
N ALA A 16 21.65 9.11 0.96
CA ALA A 16 21.74 10.44 1.54
C ALA A 16 21.36 10.43 3.03
N LEU A 17 20.28 9.71 3.38
CA LEU A 17 19.84 9.52 4.75
C LEU A 17 20.94 8.89 5.61
N LEU A 18 21.50 7.77 5.16
CA LEU A 18 22.55 7.07 5.90
C LEU A 18 23.83 7.92 6.06
N ALA A 19 24.19 8.71 5.06
CA ALA A 19 25.32 9.62 5.12
C ALA A 19 25.13 10.77 6.12
N ALA A 20 23.87 11.17 6.37
CA ALA A 20 23.53 12.24 7.30
C ALA A 20 23.38 11.74 8.76
N LEU A 21 23.33 10.42 8.98
CA LEU A 21 23.19 9.86 10.33
C LEU A 21 24.46 10.06 11.15
N ARG A 22 24.26 10.49 12.40
CA ARG A 22 25.37 10.54 13.37
C ARG A 22 25.76 9.14 13.83
N PRO A 23 27.04 8.86 14.07
CA PRO A 23 27.48 7.60 14.67
C PRO A 23 26.70 7.28 15.96
N GLY A 24 26.26 6.04 16.10
CA GLY A 24 25.47 5.58 17.24
C GLY A 24 23.96 5.93 17.18
N CYS A 25 23.50 6.60 16.14
CA CYS A 25 22.07 6.85 15.96
C CYS A 25 21.30 5.56 15.69
N ARG A 26 20.26 5.30 16.48
CA ARG A 26 19.30 4.22 16.19
C ARG A 26 18.34 4.68 15.09
N LEU A 27 18.28 3.91 14.01
CA LEU A 27 17.35 4.14 12.89
C LEU A 27 16.21 3.12 12.98
N VAL A 28 14.97 3.60 12.88
CA VAL A 28 13.77 2.80 12.76
C VAL A 28 13.11 3.18 11.43
N LEU A 29 12.90 2.19 10.57
CA LEU A 29 12.22 2.33 9.29
C LEU A 29 10.83 1.75 9.43
N VAL A 30 9.81 2.52 9.06
CA VAL A 30 8.40 2.12 9.08
C VAL A 30 7.87 2.23 7.66
N GLY A 31 7.07 1.28 7.23
CA GLY A 31 6.50 1.29 5.87
C GLY A 31 5.72 0.01 5.59
N ASP A 32 5.14 -0.04 4.42
CA ASP A 32 4.36 -1.18 3.95
C ASP A 32 5.04 -1.75 2.69
N PRO A 33 5.59 -2.99 2.75
CA PRO A 33 6.30 -3.59 1.63
C PRO A 33 5.40 -3.93 0.44
N ASP A 34 4.07 -3.94 0.65
CA ASP A 34 3.07 -4.28 -0.35
C ASP A 34 2.53 -3.04 -1.09
N GLN A 35 2.88 -1.83 -0.62
CA GLN A 35 2.57 -0.59 -1.32
C GLN A 35 3.45 -0.38 -2.57
N LEU A 36 3.04 0.60 -3.38
CA LEU A 36 3.80 1.00 -4.58
C LEU A 36 5.24 1.36 -4.21
N LEU A 37 6.16 0.88 -5.03
CA LEU A 37 7.57 1.17 -4.87
C LEU A 37 7.89 2.65 -5.15
N SER A 38 9.07 3.09 -4.72
CA SER A 38 9.61 4.42 -5.08
C SER A 38 9.66 4.62 -6.60
N VAL A 39 9.50 5.87 -7.05
CA VAL A 39 9.66 6.24 -8.45
C VAL A 39 11.14 6.12 -8.89
N GLY A 40 12.07 6.37 -7.96
CA GLY A 40 13.50 6.18 -8.17
C GLY A 40 13.94 4.72 -8.12
N ALA A 41 15.18 4.47 -8.48
CA ALA A 41 15.72 3.12 -8.59
C ALA A 41 15.86 2.41 -7.21
N GLY A 42 15.48 1.15 -7.18
CA GLY A 42 15.68 0.23 -6.06
C GLY A 42 14.44 0.05 -5.17
N ASN A 43 14.27 -1.18 -4.66
CA ASN A 43 13.27 -1.52 -3.64
C ASN A 43 13.96 -1.66 -2.29
N VAL A 44 14.47 -0.54 -1.76
CA VAL A 44 15.34 -0.54 -0.58
C VAL A 44 14.65 -1.16 0.63
N PHE A 45 13.40 -0.80 0.91
CA PHE A 45 12.67 -1.31 2.08
C PHE A 45 12.43 -2.82 1.97
N GLY A 46 11.92 -3.28 0.84
CA GLY A 46 11.70 -4.70 0.58
C GLY A 46 13.01 -5.51 0.58
N ASP A 47 14.10 -4.94 0.02
CA ASP A 47 15.41 -5.60 0.01
C ASP A 47 16.00 -5.74 1.42
N LEU A 48 15.85 -4.73 2.27
CA LEU A 48 16.25 -4.79 3.67
C LEU A 48 15.51 -5.90 4.43
N ILE A 49 14.18 -6.00 4.24
CA ILE A 49 13.36 -7.05 4.85
C ILE A 49 13.82 -8.44 4.35
N ARG A 50 13.94 -8.63 3.03
CA ARG A 50 14.35 -9.90 2.42
C ARG A 50 15.77 -10.32 2.79
N SER A 51 16.63 -9.37 3.09
CA SER A 51 18.02 -9.66 3.47
C SER A 51 18.14 -10.37 4.81
N GLU A 52 17.13 -10.28 5.68
CA GLU A 52 17.12 -10.80 7.05
C GLU A 52 18.29 -10.30 7.92
N ARG A 53 18.98 -9.23 7.47
CA ARG A 53 20.12 -8.63 8.19
C ARG A 53 19.69 -7.55 9.18
N VAL A 54 18.46 -7.10 9.10
CA VAL A 54 17.88 -6.05 9.97
C VAL A 54 16.76 -6.67 10.78
N ALA A 55 16.72 -6.38 12.08
CA ALA A 55 15.61 -6.81 12.93
C ALA A 55 14.29 -6.24 12.38
N THR A 56 13.36 -7.12 12.03
CA THR A 56 12.09 -6.76 11.41
C THR A 56 10.93 -7.25 12.25
N VAL A 57 9.92 -6.41 12.41
CA VAL A 57 8.63 -6.75 13.01
C VAL A 57 7.56 -6.48 11.97
N ALA A 58 6.81 -7.52 11.58
CA ALA A 58 5.68 -7.40 10.66
C ALA A 58 4.37 -7.44 11.45
N LEU A 59 3.53 -6.42 11.26
CA LEU A 59 2.18 -6.37 11.80
C LEU A 59 1.25 -7.06 10.79
N LYS A 60 0.85 -8.30 11.09
CA LYS A 60 0.02 -9.13 10.19
C LYS A 60 -1.42 -9.24 10.63
N ASP A 61 -1.71 -8.90 11.89
CA ASP A 61 -3.05 -9.05 12.44
C ASP A 61 -3.93 -7.88 12.00
N ILE A 62 -5.01 -8.21 11.31
CA ILE A 62 -6.07 -7.27 10.97
C ILE A 62 -7.04 -7.24 12.13
N PHE A 63 -7.44 -6.05 12.57
CA PHE A 63 -8.50 -5.92 13.58
C PHE A 63 -9.77 -6.62 13.09
N ARG A 64 -10.43 -7.41 13.97
CA ARG A 64 -11.66 -8.16 13.65
C ARG A 64 -12.74 -7.34 12.95
N GLN A 65 -12.86 -6.05 13.24
CA GLN A 65 -13.81 -5.16 12.55
C GLN A 65 -13.43 -4.94 11.08
N ALA A 66 -12.13 -4.92 10.76
CA ALA A 66 -11.66 -4.77 9.38
C ALA A 66 -11.80 -6.06 8.55
N GLU A 67 -11.82 -7.25 9.18
CA GLU A 67 -12.06 -8.53 8.48
C GLU A 67 -13.46 -8.60 7.85
N GLN A 68 -14.44 -7.86 8.38
CA GLN A 68 -15.79 -7.80 7.82
C GLN A 68 -15.88 -6.88 6.59
N SER A 69 -14.91 -6.00 6.38
CA SER A 69 -14.84 -5.09 5.23
C SER A 69 -14.51 -5.86 3.95
N ALA A 70 -15.34 -5.74 2.93
CA ALA A 70 -15.07 -6.30 1.61
C ALA A 70 -13.90 -5.57 0.92
N ILE A 71 -13.66 -4.29 1.23
CA ILE A 71 -12.48 -3.55 0.78
C ILE A 71 -11.20 -4.22 1.29
N VAL A 72 -11.12 -4.52 2.59
CA VAL A 72 -9.94 -5.13 3.21
C VAL A 72 -9.69 -6.53 2.65
N ARG A 73 -10.73 -7.38 2.58
CA ARG A 73 -10.61 -8.73 1.99
C ARG A 73 -10.16 -8.66 0.53
N SER A 74 -10.77 -7.78 -0.28
CA SER A 74 -10.38 -7.60 -1.68
C SER A 74 -8.95 -7.12 -1.84
N ALA A 75 -8.47 -6.22 -0.98
CA ALA A 75 -7.09 -5.76 -0.98
C ALA A 75 -6.12 -6.92 -0.72
N HIS A 76 -6.41 -7.79 0.25
CA HIS A 76 -5.60 -8.98 0.51
C HIS A 76 -5.56 -9.95 -0.66
N LEU A 77 -6.72 -10.24 -1.26
CA LEU A 77 -6.79 -11.10 -2.45
C LEU A 77 -5.91 -10.56 -3.58
N VAL A 78 -5.99 -9.25 -3.84
CA VAL A 78 -5.17 -8.60 -4.88
C VAL A 78 -3.67 -8.70 -4.54
N ASN A 79 -3.30 -8.51 -3.28
CA ASN A 79 -1.91 -8.61 -2.83
C ASN A 79 -1.35 -10.04 -2.98
N GLU A 80 -2.19 -11.06 -2.82
CA GLU A 80 -1.87 -12.46 -3.07
C GLU A 80 -1.95 -12.86 -4.56
N GLY A 81 -2.21 -11.91 -5.46
CA GLY A 81 -2.37 -12.17 -6.90
C GLY A 81 -3.70 -12.83 -7.27
N GLN A 82 -4.68 -12.77 -6.38
CA GLN A 82 -6.02 -13.31 -6.60
C GLN A 82 -7.00 -12.22 -7.06
N LEU A 83 -8.12 -12.64 -7.66
CA LEU A 83 -9.17 -11.70 -8.03
C LEU A 83 -9.96 -11.24 -6.80
N PRO A 84 -10.28 -9.95 -6.67
CA PRO A 84 -11.15 -9.46 -5.60
C PRO A 84 -12.59 -9.96 -5.76
N GLU A 85 -13.39 -9.78 -4.73
CA GLU A 85 -14.83 -10.08 -4.78
C GLU A 85 -15.53 -9.12 -5.75
N LEU A 86 -16.02 -9.64 -6.89
CA LEU A 86 -16.66 -8.82 -7.93
C LEU A 86 -18.19 -8.74 -7.80
N GLN A 87 -18.77 -9.37 -6.78
CA GLN A 87 -20.21 -9.38 -6.55
C GLN A 87 -20.62 -8.16 -5.72
N ASN A 88 -21.51 -7.37 -6.29
CA ASN A 88 -22.08 -6.21 -5.60
C ASN A 88 -23.26 -6.63 -4.72
N THR A 89 -23.16 -6.39 -3.42
CA THR A 89 -24.27 -6.58 -2.48
C THR A 89 -24.57 -5.26 -1.77
N ALA A 90 -25.83 -5.07 -1.37
CA ALA A 90 -26.23 -3.82 -0.71
C ALA A 90 -25.52 -3.56 0.64
N ALA A 91 -25.02 -4.62 1.27
CA ALA A 91 -24.28 -4.55 2.54
C ALA A 91 -22.75 -4.45 2.35
N SER A 92 -22.25 -4.47 1.10
CA SER A 92 -20.83 -4.37 0.81
C SER A 92 -20.33 -2.93 0.85
N ASP A 93 -19.14 -2.72 1.34
CA ASP A 93 -18.38 -1.46 1.26
C ASP A 93 -17.46 -1.43 0.02
N PHE A 94 -17.38 -2.53 -0.75
CA PHE A 94 -16.62 -2.65 -1.99
C PHE A 94 -17.58 -2.92 -3.17
N PHE A 95 -17.42 -2.15 -4.25
CA PHE A 95 -18.28 -2.26 -5.43
C PHE A 95 -17.45 -2.37 -6.70
N PHE A 96 -17.75 -3.37 -7.52
CA PHE A 96 -17.15 -3.53 -8.83
C PHE A 96 -18.08 -2.96 -9.92
N LEU A 97 -17.58 -2.00 -10.69
CA LEU A 97 -18.30 -1.37 -11.79
C LEU A 97 -17.59 -1.69 -13.12
N PRO A 98 -18.06 -2.69 -13.89
CA PRO A 98 -17.42 -3.05 -15.14
C PRO A 98 -17.59 -1.93 -16.19
N ARG A 99 -16.48 -1.37 -16.67
CA ARG A 99 -16.41 -0.38 -17.74
C ARG A 99 -15.33 -0.78 -18.72
N ARG A 100 -15.72 -1.09 -19.95
CA ARG A 100 -14.80 -1.48 -21.02
C ARG A 100 -14.34 -0.30 -21.87
N ASP A 101 -15.07 0.78 -21.85
CA ASP A 101 -14.80 2.00 -22.61
C ASP A 101 -14.24 3.06 -21.68
N SER A 102 -13.07 3.61 -22.05
CA SER A 102 -12.36 4.62 -21.26
C SER A 102 -13.15 5.93 -21.10
N ALA A 103 -13.92 6.34 -22.12
CA ALA A 103 -14.76 7.55 -22.03
C ALA A 103 -15.87 7.35 -20.98
N ARG A 104 -16.55 6.20 -21.02
CA ARG A 104 -17.57 5.85 -20.02
C ARG A 104 -17.01 5.68 -18.61
N LEU A 105 -15.75 5.27 -18.50
CA LEU A 105 -15.07 5.18 -17.19
C LEU A 105 -14.90 6.58 -16.59
N VAL A 106 -14.42 7.55 -17.38
CA VAL A 106 -14.27 8.94 -16.95
C VAL A 106 -15.61 9.53 -16.51
N ASP A 107 -16.65 9.40 -17.34
CA ASP A 107 -17.99 9.89 -17.01
C ASP A 107 -18.53 9.28 -15.71
N THR A 108 -18.32 7.97 -15.51
CA THR A 108 -18.72 7.29 -14.27
C THR A 108 -17.98 7.84 -13.05
N VAL A 109 -16.66 8.07 -13.14
CA VAL A 109 -15.89 8.65 -12.04
C VAL A 109 -16.38 10.06 -11.70
N VAL A 110 -16.58 10.91 -12.73
CA VAL A 110 -17.09 12.28 -12.54
C VAL A 110 -18.49 12.27 -11.89
N GLU A 111 -19.38 11.39 -12.34
CA GLU A 111 -20.72 11.27 -11.77
C GLU A 111 -20.67 10.82 -10.30
N LEU A 112 -19.84 9.82 -9.97
CA LEU A 112 -19.66 9.36 -8.60
C LEU A 112 -19.11 10.47 -7.70
N CYS A 113 -18.12 11.23 -8.18
CA CYS A 113 -17.57 12.38 -7.43
C CYS A 113 -18.64 13.46 -7.19
N ARG A 114 -19.56 13.68 -8.14
CA ARG A 114 -20.60 14.70 -8.02
C ARG A 114 -21.77 14.29 -7.12
N THR A 115 -22.10 12.99 -7.07
CA THR A 115 -23.34 12.49 -6.47
C THR A 115 -23.15 11.67 -5.21
N ARG A 116 -22.02 11.03 -5.05
CA ARG A 116 -21.76 10.08 -3.96
C ARG A 116 -20.66 10.50 -2.99
N LEU A 117 -19.67 11.25 -3.47
CA LEU A 117 -18.61 11.79 -2.62
C LEU A 117 -18.98 13.21 -2.20
N PRO A 118 -18.93 13.53 -0.89
CA PRO A 118 -19.23 14.87 -0.39
C PRO A 118 -18.21 15.91 -0.82
#